data_9a06269a7ef3a1c5cc22ee766a58f73e
#
_entry.id   9a06269a7ef3a1c5cc22ee766a58f73e
#
_cell.length_a   1.000
_cell.length_b   1.000
_cell.length_c   1.000
_cell.angle_alpha   90.00
_cell.angle_beta   90.00
_cell.angle_gamma   90.00
#
_symmetry.space_group_name_H-M   'P 1'
#
loop_
_entity.id
_entity.type
_entity.pdbx_description
1 polymer ?
#
loop_
_entity_poly.entity_id
_entity_poly.type
_entity_poly.pdbx_seq_one_letter_code
_entity_poly.pdbx_strand_id
1 'polypeptide(L)'
;MKNDKSPFMMFKNDKKPEIFLQLKEKKDRQPFKFTKRLKGTIALFLFTFVTLSGISTLDYLKTHENNILPKDSFSIICEEKELCKLRDPKLLDSVLEELEDELENSTEHDIQIESKFEVAQSKARAKEIASEEQLYELIKSNMSYSIMAYEIDVDGEKIGVLNSKEEAEKVIEKVKEHFTENYDKESLLEI
;
A
#
# COMPACT_ATOMS: atom_id res chain seq x y z
N MET A 1 -4.39 21.84 62.10
CA MET A 1 -5.41 21.05 62.83
C MET A 1 -5.84 19.88 61.95
N LYS A 2 -5.77 18.70 62.55
CA LYS A 2 -6.26 17.36 62.16
C LYS A 2 -5.73 16.76 60.87
N ASN A 3 -4.76 15.91 61.13
CA ASN A 3 -4.36 14.73 60.34
C ASN A 3 -5.55 13.78 60.20
N ASP A 4 -5.76 13.27 58.99
CA ASP A 4 -6.41 11.97 58.84
C ASP A 4 -5.52 11.08 57.98
N LYS A 5 -4.89 10.14 58.72
CA LYS A 5 -4.17 9.01 58.17
C LYS A 5 -5.19 7.90 57.90
N SER A 6 -5.44 7.56 56.68
CA SER A 6 -6.11 6.26 56.38
C SER A 6 -5.11 5.13 56.45
N PRO A 7 -5.45 4.01 57.08
CA PRO A 7 -4.55 2.90 57.26
C PRO A 7 -4.50 2.02 56.02
N PHE A 8 -3.31 1.86 55.48
CA PHE A 8 -2.95 0.88 54.48
C PHE A 8 -3.06 -0.54 55.10
N MET A 9 -4.11 -1.25 54.75
CA MET A 9 -4.24 -2.64 55.13
C MET A 9 -3.26 -3.52 54.34
N MET A 10 -2.22 -3.94 55.01
CA MET A 10 -1.29 -4.98 54.59
C MET A 10 -2.00 -6.35 54.63
N PHE A 11 -2.44 -6.89 53.50
CA PHE A 11 -2.85 -8.29 53.42
C PHE A 11 -1.60 -9.15 53.38
N LYS A 12 -1.27 -9.68 54.55
CA LYS A 12 -0.29 -10.73 54.76
C LYS A 12 -0.95 -12.06 54.34
N ASN A 13 -0.72 -12.50 53.10
CA ASN A 13 -1.26 -13.75 52.60
C ASN A 13 -0.18 -14.87 52.75
N ASP A 14 -0.02 -15.35 53.99
CA ASP A 14 0.79 -16.49 54.33
C ASP A 14 -0.02 -17.80 54.11
N LYS A 15 -0.29 -18.15 52.85
CA LYS A 15 -0.69 -19.52 52.47
C LYS A 15 0.05 -19.93 51.22
N LYS A 16 1.24 -20.50 51.45
CA LYS A 16 1.86 -21.33 50.42
C LYS A 16 0.95 -22.53 50.17
N PRO A 17 0.57 -22.82 48.92
CA PRO A 17 -0.19 -24.04 48.66
C PRO A 17 0.70 -25.24 48.82
N GLU A 18 0.33 -26.13 49.72
CA GLU A 18 0.95 -27.46 49.99
C GLU A 18 0.73 -28.45 48.83
N ILE A 19 0.70 -28.00 47.59
CA ILE A 19 0.46 -28.86 46.41
C ILE A 19 1.77 -29.53 45.92
N PHE A 20 2.92 -29.23 46.54
CA PHE A 20 4.22 -29.68 46.01
C PHE A 20 4.80 -30.92 46.64
N LEU A 21 4.10 -31.64 47.54
CA LEU A 21 4.67 -32.78 48.28
C LEU A 21 4.11 -34.16 47.94
N GLN A 22 3.35 -34.33 46.87
CA GLN A 22 2.85 -35.65 46.46
C GLN A 22 3.43 -36.21 45.16
N LEU A 23 4.53 -35.72 44.67
CA LEU A 23 5.20 -36.28 43.48
C LEU A 23 6.49 -37.09 43.87
N LYS A 24 6.49 -37.77 44.98
CA LYS A 24 7.61 -38.58 45.34
C LYS A 24 7.21 -40.03 45.64
N GLU A 25 6.63 -40.68 44.66
CA GLU A 25 6.77 -42.13 44.50
C GLU A 25 7.12 -42.41 43.05
N LYS A 26 8.38 -42.29 42.74
CA LYS A 26 8.97 -42.86 41.55
C LYS A 26 8.95 -44.37 41.70
N LYS A 27 7.81 -44.98 41.35
CA LYS A 27 7.72 -46.39 41.10
C LYS A 27 8.79 -46.75 40.08
N ASP A 28 9.80 -47.53 40.48
CA ASP A 28 10.83 -48.04 39.60
C ASP A 28 10.18 -48.80 38.44
N ARG A 29 9.87 -48.09 37.36
CA ARG A 29 9.45 -48.72 36.12
C ARG A 29 10.68 -49.31 35.47
N GLN A 30 10.83 -50.61 35.58
CA GLN A 30 11.81 -51.36 34.83
C GLN A 30 11.83 -50.87 33.39
N PRO A 31 12.97 -50.53 32.80
CA PRO A 31 13.03 -50.07 31.44
C PRO A 31 12.50 -51.17 30.51
N PHE A 32 11.45 -50.84 29.76
CA PHE A 32 10.82 -51.75 28.81
C PHE A 32 11.86 -52.18 27.77
N LYS A 33 12.33 -53.46 27.85
CA LYS A 33 13.33 -53.99 26.92
C LYS A 33 12.68 -54.28 25.59
N PHE A 34 12.82 -53.35 24.65
CA PHE A 34 12.39 -53.56 23.27
C PHE A 34 13.17 -54.69 22.61
N THR A 35 12.49 -55.70 22.11
CA THR A 35 13.11 -56.75 21.29
C THR A 35 13.70 -56.15 20.02
N LYS A 36 14.76 -56.79 19.44
CA LYS A 36 15.41 -56.28 18.23
C LYS A 36 14.41 -56.07 17.07
N ARG A 37 13.40 -56.97 16.94
CA ARG A 37 12.34 -56.85 15.93
C ARG A 37 11.44 -55.62 16.15
N LEU A 38 11.06 -55.31 17.41
CA LEU A 38 10.23 -54.18 17.77
C LEU A 38 10.99 -52.86 17.55
N LYS A 39 12.29 -52.82 17.79
CA LYS A 39 13.12 -51.64 17.47
C LYS A 39 13.17 -51.37 15.97
N GLY A 40 13.29 -52.41 15.16
CA GLY A 40 13.28 -52.28 13.69
C GLY A 40 11.96 -51.75 13.16
N THR A 41 10.82 -52.24 13.66
CA THR A 41 9.49 -51.75 13.22
C THR A 41 9.23 -50.31 13.63
N ILE A 42 9.65 -49.92 14.86
CA ILE A 42 9.54 -48.53 15.31
C ILE A 42 10.41 -47.58 14.43
N ALA A 43 11.65 -48.00 14.13
CA ALA A 43 12.53 -47.22 13.29
C ALA A 43 11.96 -47.05 11.86
N LEU A 44 11.37 -48.10 11.29
CA LEU A 44 10.71 -48.03 9.99
C LEU A 44 9.50 -47.08 10.02
N PHE A 45 8.69 -47.14 11.07
CA PHE A 45 7.51 -46.27 11.23
C PHE A 45 7.91 -44.81 11.38
N LEU A 46 8.97 -44.52 12.16
CA LEU A 46 9.48 -43.15 12.29
C LEU A 46 10.05 -42.62 10.97
N PHE A 47 10.76 -43.48 10.22
CA PHE A 47 11.30 -43.09 8.92
C PHE A 47 10.19 -42.77 7.90
N THR A 48 9.15 -43.61 7.82
CA THR A 48 8.00 -43.33 6.95
C THR A 48 7.22 -42.08 7.35
N PHE A 49 7.08 -41.84 8.66
CA PHE A 49 6.42 -40.64 9.18
C PHE A 49 7.19 -39.35 8.81
N VAL A 50 8.52 -39.37 8.98
CA VAL A 50 9.38 -38.22 8.62
C VAL A 50 9.34 -37.96 7.10
N THR A 51 9.37 -39.01 6.27
CA THR A 51 9.30 -38.84 4.80
C THR A 51 7.95 -38.32 4.34
N LEU A 52 6.83 -38.83 4.89
CA LEU A 52 5.49 -38.34 4.56
C LEU A 52 5.28 -36.87 5.01
N SER A 53 5.69 -36.54 6.23
CA SER A 53 5.59 -35.16 6.73
C SER A 53 6.48 -34.19 5.94
N GLY A 54 7.68 -34.64 5.55
CA GLY A 54 8.60 -33.86 4.71
C GLY A 54 8.03 -33.56 3.32
N ILE A 55 7.38 -34.53 2.68
CA ILE A 55 6.75 -34.33 1.36
C ILE A 55 5.60 -33.32 1.48
N SER A 56 4.73 -33.46 2.48
CA SER A 56 3.61 -32.53 2.69
C SER A 56 4.06 -31.11 2.95
N THR A 57 5.16 -30.90 3.67
CA THR A 57 5.70 -29.57 3.93
C THR A 57 6.33 -28.96 2.68
N LEU A 58 6.99 -29.76 1.85
CA LEU A 58 7.56 -29.29 0.58
C LEU A 58 6.48 -28.87 -0.41
N ASP A 59 5.41 -29.65 -0.52
CA ASP A 59 4.28 -29.31 -1.39
C ASP A 59 3.55 -28.05 -0.88
N TYR A 60 3.37 -27.91 0.42
CA TYR A 60 2.82 -26.70 1.04
C TYR A 60 3.70 -25.48 0.73
N LEU A 61 5.02 -25.58 0.89
CA LEU A 61 5.95 -24.49 0.61
C LEU A 61 5.93 -24.11 -0.87
N LYS A 62 5.93 -25.09 -1.81
CA LYS A 62 5.83 -24.80 -3.25
C LYS A 62 4.54 -24.10 -3.62
N THR A 63 3.41 -24.55 -3.06
CA THR A 63 2.09 -23.99 -3.36
C THR A 63 1.95 -22.56 -2.78
N HIS A 64 2.65 -22.27 -1.67
CA HIS A 64 2.56 -20.98 -0.97
C HIS A 64 3.81 -20.11 -1.10
N GLU A 65 4.74 -20.46 -1.99
CA GLU A 65 6.02 -19.76 -2.18
C GLU A 65 5.82 -18.26 -2.43
N ASN A 66 4.81 -17.90 -3.23
CA ASN A 66 4.48 -16.51 -3.53
C ASN A 66 4.03 -15.70 -2.29
N ASN A 67 3.49 -16.39 -1.26
CA ASN A 67 3.00 -15.75 -0.04
C ASN A 67 4.04 -15.74 1.09
N ILE A 68 5.04 -16.62 1.02
CA ILE A 68 6.01 -16.82 2.11
C ILE A 68 7.27 -16.01 1.84
N LEU A 69 7.80 -16.06 0.63
CA LEU A 69 9.04 -15.38 0.28
C LEU A 69 8.78 -13.99 -0.28
N PRO A 70 9.52 -12.98 0.18
CA PRO A 70 9.45 -11.65 -0.41
C PRO A 70 10.06 -11.69 -1.82
N LYS A 71 9.36 -11.10 -2.79
CA LYS A 71 9.82 -10.91 -4.17
C LYS A 71 10.07 -9.43 -4.42
N ASP A 72 10.79 -9.14 -5.50
CA ASP A 72 11.04 -7.78 -5.93
C ASP A 72 9.73 -7.02 -6.11
N SER A 73 9.70 -5.81 -5.62
CA SER A 73 8.56 -4.91 -5.60
C SER A 73 9.04 -3.47 -5.63
N PHE A 74 8.10 -2.54 -5.68
CA PHE A 74 8.36 -1.11 -5.68
C PHE A 74 7.54 -0.46 -4.59
N SER A 75 8.18 0.31 -3.71
CA SER A 75 7.51 1.15 -2.70
C SER A 75 7.14 2.48 -3.32
N ILE A 76 5.90 2.87 -3.16
CA ILE A 76 5.39 4.19 -3.55
C ILE A 76 5.47 5.11 -2.33
N ILE A 77 6.17 6.22 -2.51
CA ILE A 77 6.46 7.19 -1.45
C ILE A 77 5.85 8.53 -1.87
N CYS A 78 5.10 9.15 -0.98
CA CYS A 78 4.57 10.49 -1.14
C CYS A 78 5.03 11.33 0.06
N GLU A 79 5.71 12.47 -0.19
CA GLU A 79 6.19 13.37 0.86
C GLU A 79 6.97 12.65 1.98
N GLU A 80 7.95 11.81 1.59
CA GLU A 80 8.78 11.00 2.50
C GLU A 80 8.04 9.85 3.23
N LYS A 81 6.73 9.68 3.01
CA LYS A 81 5.92 8.61 3.61
C LYS A 81 5.69 7.48 2.61
N GLU A 82 6.05 6.26 2.98
CA GLU A 82 5.68 5.07 2.20
C GLU A 82 4.17 4.84 2.28
N LEU A 83 3.48 4.85 1.13
CA LEU A 83 2.04 4.63 1.04
C LEU A 83 1.72 3.14 0.87
N CYS A 84 2.35 2.49 -0.09
CA CYS A 84 2.11 1.08 -0.41
C CYS A 84 3.26 0.48 -1.21
N LYS A 85 3.12 -0.82 -1.54
CA LYS A 85 4.05 -1.55 -2.40
C LYS A 85 3.33 -2.13 -3.60
N LEU A 86 3.96 -2.06 -4.77
CA LEU A 86 3.44 -2.56 -6.04
C LEU A 86 4.37 -3.60 -6.65
N ARG A 87 3.84 -4.45 -7.54
CA ARG A 87 4.64 -5.33 -8.40
C ARG A 87 5.12 -4.62 -9.65
N ASP A 88 4.27 -3.80 -10.24
CA ASP A 88 4.55 -3.02 -11.43
C ASP A 88 4.47 -1.54 -11.10
N PRO A 89 5.54 -0.78 -11.26
CA PRO A 89 5.54 0.66 -10.98
C PRO A 89 4.69 1.46 -11.97
N LYS A 90 4.43 0.94 -13.19
CA LYS A 90 3.59 1.58 -14.19
C LYS A 90 2.14 1.77 -13.75
N LEU A 91 1.70 0.97 -12.79
CA LEU A 91 0.36 1.10 -12.23
C LEU A 91 0.16 2.46 -11.55
N LEU A 92 1.24 3.06 -11.01
CA LEU A 92 1.20 4.40 -10.45
C LEU A 92 0.81 5.44 -11.51
N ASP A 93 1.47 5.40 -12.67
CA ASP A 93 1.22 6.36 -13.75
C ASP A 93 -0.23 6.26 -14.24
N SER A 94 -0.72 5.01 -14.43
CA SER A 94 -2.11 4.77 -14.86
C SER A 94 -3.15 5.29 -13.86
N VAL A 95 -2.91 5.11 -12.56
CA VAL A 95 -3.84 5.59 -11.52
C VAL A 95 -3.79 7.11 -11.38
N LEU A 96 -2.62 7.73 -11.57
CA LEU A 96 -2.51 9.20 -11.57
C LEU A 96 -3.27 9.80 -12.75
N GLU A 97 -3.14 9.23 -13.95
CA GLU A 97 -3.87 9.65 -15.15
C GLU A 97 -5.40 9.51 -14.95
N GLU A 98 -5.86 8.38 -14.40
CA GLU A 98 -7.28 8.17 -14.08
C GLU A 98 -7.82 9.20 -13.09
N LEU A 99 -7.05 9.53 -12.03
CA LEU A 99 -7.43 10.52 -11.04
C LEU A 99 -7.45 11.95 -11.61
N GLU A 100 -6.48 12.28 -12.46
CA GLU A 100 -6.42 13.56 -13.17
C GLU A 100 -7.66 13.74 -14.05
N ASP A 101 -7.98 12.74 -14.90
CA ASP A 101 -9.17 12.72 -15.73
C ASP A 101 -10.48 12.84 -14.92
N GLU A 102 -10.60 12.12 -13.78
CA GLU A 102 -11.77 12.21 -12.91
C GLU A 102 -11.93 13.61 -12.33
N LEU A 103 -10.83 14.22 -11.87
CA LEU A 103 -10.85 15.55 -11.27
C LEU A 103 -11.16 16.64 -12.32
N GLU A 104 -10.58 16.56 -13.51
CA GLU A 104 -10.86 17.48 -14.62
C GLU A 104 -12.33 17.41 -15.03
N ASN A 105 -12.87 16.19 -15.19
CA ASN A 105 -14.28 16.00 -15.50
C ASN A 105 -15.22 16.50 -14.39
N SER A 106 -14.82 16.43 -13.13
CA SER A 106 -15.65 16.85 -11.99
C SER A 106 -15.61 18.34 -11.73
N THR A 107 -14.49 19.00 -12.04
CA THR A 107 -14.27 20.43 -11.80
C THR A 107 -14.51 21.29 -13.03
N GLU A 108 -14.53 20.70 -14.22
CA GLU A 108 -14.56 21.39 -15.53
C GLU A 108 -13.33 22.32 -15.72
N HIS A 109 -12.19 21.96 -15.09
CA HIS A 109 -10.94 22.72 -15.13
C HIS A 109 -9.77 21.76 -15.33
N ASP A 110 -8.73 22.25 -15.96
CA ASP A 110 -7.45 21.54 -16.01
C ASP A 110 -6.87 21.45 -14.60
N ILE A 111 -6.31 20.28 -14.26
CA ILE A 111 -5.76 19.99 -12.95
C ILE A 111 -4.25 19.85 -13.04
N GLN A 112 -3.54 20.30 -12.01
CA GLN A 112 -2.13 20.03 -11.82
C GLN A 112 -1.91 19.32 -10.49
N ILE A 113 -1.41 18.09 -10.53
CA ILE A 113 -1.03 17.35 -9.33
C ILE A 113 0.26 17.95 -8.76
N GLU A 114 0.21 18.41 -7.50
CA GLU A 114 1.35 19.05 -6.82
C GLU A 114 2.16 18.05 -6.01
N SER A 115 1.53 16.98 -5.52
CA SER A 115 2.18 15.95 -4.75
C SER A 115 3.24 15.21 -5.58
N LYS A 116 4.41 14.99 -4.96
CA LYS A 116 5.51 14.25 -5.58
C LYS A 116 5.46 12.80 -5.12
N PHE A 117 5.32 11.91 -6.10
CA PHE A 117 5.37 10.48 -5.88
C PHE A 117 6.72 9.93 -6.33
N GLU A 118 7.38 9.19 -5.47
CA GLU A 118 8.66 8.54 -5.75
C GLU A 118 8.50 7.03 -5.73
N VAL A 119 9.21 6.36 -6.62
CA VAL A 119 9.22 4.91 -6.74
C VAL A 119 10.58 4.39 -6.31
N ALA A 120 10.64 3.61 -5.23
CA ALA A 120 11.85 2.99 -4.73
C ALA A 120 11.80 1.47 -4.87
N GLN A 121 12.92 0.85 -5.23
CA GLN A 121 13.02 -0.62 -5.24
C GLN A 121 12.90 -1.18 -3.83
N SER A 122 12.09 -2.20 -3.67
CA SER A 122 11.84 -2.86 -2.39
C SER A 122 11.59 -4.35 -2.56
N LYS A 123 11.32 -5.05 -1.45
CA LYS A 123 10.88 -6.44 -1.46
C LYS A 123 9.60 -6.57 -0.64
N ALA A 124 8.64 -7.32 -1.16
CA ALA A 124 7.37 -7.54 -0.48
C ALA A 124 6.85 -8.95 -0.70
N ARG A 125 6.09 -9.44 0.26
CA ARG A 125 5.28 -10.65 0.13
C ARG A 125 4.00 -10.31 -0.65
N ALA A 126 3.36 -11.32 -1.22
CA ALA A 126 2.14 -11.11 -2.00
C ALA A 126 1.03 -10.35 -1.23
N LYS A 127 0.90 -10.60 0.07
CA LYS A 127 -0.08 -9.94 0.95
C LYS A 127 0.22 -8.46 1.27
N GLU A 128 1.43 -8.01 0.98
CA GLU A 128 1.90 -6.64 1.24
C GLU A 128 1.79 -5.76 -0.01
N ILE A 129 1.39 -6.37 -1.13
CA ILE A 129 1.19 -5.67 -2.41
C ILE A 129 -0.21 -5.11 -2.46
N ALA A 130 -0.32 -3.84 -2.72
CA ALA A 130 -1.60 -3.17 -2.91
C ALA A 130 -2.25 -3.56 -4.24
N SER A 131 -3.58 -3.68 -4.25
CA SER A 131 -4.35 -3.73 -5.49
C SER A 131 -4.45 -2.34 -6.12
N GLU A 132 -4.91 -2.28 -7.36
CA GLU A 132 -5.16 -1.03 -8.08
C GLU A 132 -6.15 -0.13 -7.33
N GLU A 133 -7.26 -0.69 -6.86
CA GLU A 133 -8.26 0.03 -6.06
C GLU A 133 -7.67 0.59 -4.75
N GLN A 134 -6.80 -0.19 -4.08
CA GLN A 134 -6.14 0.27 -2.87
C GLN A 134 -5.14 1.40 -3.17
N LEU A 135 -4.40 1.30 -4.27
CA LEU A 135 -3.50 2.35 -4.72
C LEU A 135 -4.26 3.63 -5.03
N TYR A 136 -5.36 3.52 -5.80
CA TYR A 136 -6.24 4.63 -6.16
C TYR A 136 -6.71 5.40 -4.90
N GLU A 137 -7.29 4.71 -3.93
CA GLU A 137 -7.77 5.31 -2.68
C GLU A 137 -6.64 5.95 -1.85
N LEU A 138 -5.46 5.32 -1.83
CA LEU A 138 -4.30 5.85 -1.12
C LEU A 138 -3.77 7.12 -1.79
N ILE A 139 -3.68 7.15 -3.11
CA ILE A 139 -3.25 8.34 -3.85
C ILE A 139 -4.29 9.44 -3.66
N LYS A 140 -5.57 9.18 -3.93
CA LYS A 140 -6.67 10.14 -3.77
C LYS A 140 -6.71 10.80 -2.39
N SER A 141 -6.40 10.05 -1.34
CA SER A 141 -6.41 10.56 0.04
C SER A 141 -5.13 11.29 0.46
N ASN A 142 -4.02 11.13 -0.26
CA ASN A 142 -2.73 11.73 0.09
C ASN A 142 -2.20 12.71 -0.96
N MET A 143 -2.89 12.88 -2.10
CA MET A 143 -2.50 13.84 -3.12
C MET A 143 -3.03 15.24 -2.83
N SER A 144 -2.26 16.23 -3.22
CA SER A 144 -2.68 17.62 -3.36
C SER A 144 -2.66 18.01 -4.84
N TYR A 145 -3.59 18.84 -5.24
CA TYR A 145 -3.69 19.35 -6.60
C TYR A 145 -4.12 20.82 -6.61
N SER A 146 -3.79 21.52 -7.68
CA SER A 146 -4.27 22.86 -7.96
C SER A 146 -5.12 22.88 -9.22
N ILE A 147 -6.07 23.77 -9.25
CA ILE A 147 -6.92 24.03 -10.43
C ILE A 147 -6.23 25.08 -11.28
N MET A 148 -6.01 24.76 -12.56
CA MET A 148 -5.41 25.65 -13.52
C MET A 148 -6.46 26.60 -14.07
N ALA A 149 -6.09 27.86 -14.24
CA ALA A 149 -6.91 28.86 -14.92
C ALA A 149 -6.05 29.56 -15.99
N TYR A 150 -6.61 29.74 -17.17
CA TYR A 150 -5.93 30.34 -18.32
C TYR A 150 -6.39 31.74 -18.51
N GLU A 151 -5.48 32.68 -18.43
CA GLU A 151 -5.74 34.10 -18.66
C GLU A 151 -5.45 34.46 -20.12
N ILE A 152 -6.41 35.14 -20.75
CA ILE A 152 -6.20 35.74 -22.07
C ILE A 152 -5.76 37.18 -21.87
N ASP A 153 -4.55 37.47 -22.36
CA ASP A 153 -3.98 38.80 -22.40
C ASP A 153 -3.90 39.27 -23.85
N VAL A 154 -4.31 40.51 -24.11
CA VAL A 154 -4.16 41.15 -25.42
C VAL A 154 -3.54 42.52 -25.19
N ASP A 155 -2.37 42.74 -25.76
CA ASP A 155 -1.58 43.97 -25.64
C ASP A 155 -1.27 44.39 -24.17
N GLY A 156 -1.17 43.43 -23.24
CA GLY A 156 -0.93 43.67 -21.85
C GLY A 156 -2.19 43.98 -21.02
N GLU A 157 -3.37 43.85 -21.61
CA GLU A 157 -4.65 43.97 -20.93
C GLU A 157 -5.32 42.60 -20.79
N LYS A 158 -5.67 42.25 -19.55
CA LYS A 158 -6.37 40.98 -19.23
C LYS A 158 -7.81 41.06 -19.69
N ILE A 159 -8.17 40.21 -20.65
CA ILE A 159 -9.50 40.20 -21.23
C ILE A 159 -10.44 39.20 -20.59
N GLY A 160 -9.90 38.04 -20.14
CA GLY A 160 -10.71 36.99 -19.55
C GLY A 160 -9.90 35.88 -18.91
N VAL A 161 -10.59 35.05 -18.14
CA VAL A 161 -10.04 33.82 -17.52
C VAL A 161 -10.92 32.67 -17.96
N LEU A 162 -10.29 31.58 -18.39
CA LEU A 162 -10.94 30.36 -18.86
C LEU A 162 -10.51 29.17 -18.06
N ASN A 163 -11.33 28.13 -18.06
CA ASN A 163 -11.17 26.97 -17.18
C ASN A 163 -10.20 25.94 -17.73
N SER A 164 -9.99 25.93 -19.07
CA SER A 164 -9.08 24.98 -19.69
C SER A 164 -8.31 25.63 -20.84
N LYS A 165 -7.14 25.04 -21.16
CA LYS A 165 -6.32 25.43 -22.29
C LYS A 165 -7.07 25.30 -23.63
N GLU A 166 -7.85 24.22 -23.76
CA GLU A 166 -8.64 23.97 -24.96
C GLU A 166 -9.70 25.05 -25.18
N GLU A 167 -10.34 25.53 -24.12
CA GLU A 167 -11.28 26.65 -24.23
C GLU A 167 -10.56 27.93 -24.65
N ALA A 168 -9.39 28.22 -24.10
CA ALA A 168 -8.58 29.35 -24.45
C ALA A 168 -8.18 29.30 -25.94
N GLU A 169 -7.70 28.15 -26.40
CA GLU A 169 -7.34 27.97 -27.83
C GLU A 169 -8.54 28.13 -28.76
N LYS A 170 -9.72 27.57 -28.43
CA LYS A 170 -10.96 27.71 -29.19
C LYS A 170 -11.42 29.16 -29.26
N VAL A 171 -11.30 29.94 -28.19
CA VAL A 171 -11.63 31.37 -28.20
C VAL A 171 -10.70 32.13 -29.12
N ILE A 172 -9.40 31.90 -29.04
CA ILE A 172 -8.40 32.53 -29.89
C ILE A 172 -8.64 32.18 -31.38
N GLU A 173 -8.96 30.94 -31.67
CA GLU A 173 -9.26 30.50 -33.04
C GLU A 173 -10.51 31.21 -33.61
N LYS A 174 -11.61 31.23 -32.83
CA LYS A 174 -12.83 31.95 -33.23
C LYS A 174 -12.60 33.44 -33.45
N VAL A 175 -11.78 34.06 -32.60
CA VAL A 175 -11.41 35.48 -32.79
C VAL A 175 -10.63 35.66 -34.10
N LYS A 176 -9.64 34.79 -34.35
CA LYS A 176 -8.89 34.81 -35.62
C LYS A 176 -9.80 34.62 -36.84
N GLU A 177 -10.70 33.65 -36.83
CA GLU A 177 -11.65 33.39 -37.88
C GLU A 177 -12.52 34.63 -38.15
N HIS A 178 -13.09 35.24 -37.10
CA HIS A 178 -13.95 36.43 -37.24
C HIS A 178 -13.22 37.60 -37.87
N PHE A 179 -11.94 37.80 -37.53
CA PHE A 179 -11.16 38.89 -38.16
C PHE A 179 -10.68 38.53 -39.56
N THR A 180 -10.40 37.27 -39.88
CA THR A 180 -9.98 36.86 -41.22
C THR A 180 -11.12 36.77 -42.21
N GLU A 181 -12.34 36.48 -41.81
CA GLU A 181 -13.53 36.51 -42.69
C GLU A 181 -13.89 37.92 -43.14
N ASN A 182 -13.57 38.93 -42.35
CA ASN A 182 -13.89 40.32 -42.61
C ASN A 182 -12.80 41.11 -43.37
N TYR A 183 -11.60 40.51 -43.54
CA TYR A 183 -10.53 41.11 -44.32
C TYR A 183 -10.37 40.38 -45.66
N ASP A 184 -10.44 41.13 -46.77
CA ASP A 184 -10.12 40.60 -48.10
C ASP A 184 -8.72 40.00 -48.08
N LYS A 185 -8.56 38.78 -48.61
CA LYS A 185 -7.31 38.02 -48.65
C LYS A 185 -6.08 38.75 -49.21
N GLU A 186 -6.29 39.85 -49.93
CA GLU A 186 -5.21 40.67 -50.50
C GLU A 186 -4.53 41.61 -49.50
N SER A 187 -5.21 41.96 -48.38
CA SER A 187 -4.63 42.86 -47.38
C SER A 187 -3.74 42.16 -46.35
N LEU A 188 -3.76 40.83 -46.31
CA LEU A 188 -2.94 40.02 -45.38
C LEU A 188 -1.57 39.60 -45.95
N LEU A 189 -1.25 39.98 -47.20
CA LEU A 189 0.00 39.63 -47.87
C LEU A 189 1.05 40.76 -47.84
N GLU A 190 0.78 41.89 -47.19
CA GLU A 190 1.71 43.03 -47.08
C GLU A 190 2.27 43.26 -45.65
N ILE A 191 2.45 42.21 -44.83
CA ILE A 191 3.19 42.35 -43.57
C ILE A 191 4.36 41.39 -43.55
#